data_692510297b1219ecef29370e95f64491
#
_entry.id   692510297b1219ecef29370e95f64491
#
_cell.length_a   1.000
_cell.length_b   1.000
_cell.length_c   1.000
_cell.angle_alpha   90.00
_cell.angle_beta   90.00
_cell.angle_gamma   90.00
#
_symmetry.space_group_name_H-M   'P 1'
#
loop_
_entity.id
_entity.type
_entity.pdbx_description
1 polymer ?
#
loop_
_entity_poly.entity_id
_entity_poly.type
_entity_poly.pdbx_seq_one_letter_code
_entity_poly.pdbx_strand_id
1 'polypeptide(L)'
;MIPAGAAAGRSTKTAIWRWMRKINSYKLKGWKIPPKKIIKRPDQIDGIRESGLVNIAVLDYVAENIHAGMSTEDIDRLVAEKTKELGGIAAPLNYEGFPKSVCTSINDAVCHGIPNEEEILQDGDIINVDVSTIYKGYFSDSSRMFCIGEVDDVSKKLVEDTLKAVQLGLSEVRPFNRLGNVGAVINEFAQSQGYKVVRDIGGHGVGLEFHEDPFVSYVTRRDTGMLLVPGMVFTIEPMINLGTDEIFIDSDNGWTVYTE
;
A
#
# COMPACT_ATOMS: atom_id res chain seq x y z
N MET A 1 6.64 -3.33 18.85
CA MET A 1 6.78 -2.33 19.93
C MET A 1 7.91 -1.37 19.55
N ILE A 2 7.59 -0.15 19.14
CA ILE A 2 8.56 0.93 18.90
C ILE A 2 8.58 1.75 20.19
N PRO A 3 9.73 2.05 20.81
CA PRO A 3 9.78 2.75 22.08
C PRO A 3 9.30 4.20 21.92
N ALA A 4 8.29 4.57 22.69
CA ALA A 4 7.92 5.95 22.95
C ALA A 4 8.97 6.56 23.89
N GLY A 5 9.59 7.67 23.46
CA GLY A 5 10.38 8.49 24.36
C GLY A 5 11.57 9.17 23.71
N ALA A 6 11.34 10.34 23.13
CA ALA A 6 12.39 11.35 22.99
C ALA A 6 11.79 12.72 23.29
N ALA A 7 12.27 13.30 24.37
CA ALA A 7 11.95 14.55 25.00
C ALA A 7 11.58 15.71 24.08
N ALA A 8 10.43 16.29 24.35
CA ALA A 8 10.09 17.67 23.98
C ALA A 8 11.00 18.65 24.72
N GLY A 9 11.82 19.42 24.00
CA GLY A 9 12.56 20.51 24.63
C GLY A 9 13.81 20.94 23.88
N ARG A 10 13.65 21.95 23.13
CA ARG A 10 14.56 22.95 22.53
C ARG A 10 14.64 22.92 20.99
N SER A 11 14.03 23.98 20.44
CA SER A 11 14.32 24.51 19.09
C SER A 11 13.71 23.77 17.90
N THR A 12 12.38 23.73 17.83
CA THR A 12 11.66 23.49 16.57
C THR A 12 12.14 24.43 15.42
N LYS A 13 12.45 25.69 15.72
CA LYS A 13 12.98 26.64 14.73
C LYS A 13 14.36 26.24 14.20
N THR A 14 15.30 25.83 15.05
CA THR A 14 16.66 25.45 14.65
C THR A 14 16.68 24.14 13.85
N ALA A 15 15.82 23.20 14.19
CA ALA A 15 15.64 21.97 13.42
C ALA A 15 15.11 22.27 12.01
N ILE A 16 14.06 23.07 11.88
CA ILE A 16 13.46 23.47 10.61
C ILE A 16 14.52 24.19 9.72
N TRP A 17 15.34 25.10 10.26
CA TRP A 17 16.39 25.78 9.52
C TRP A 17 17.48 24.81 9.02
N ARG A 18 17.87 23.81 9.83
CA ARG A 18 18.81 22.77 9.40
C ARG A 18 18.27 21.96 8.23
N TRP A 19 16.99 21.64 8.26
CA TRP A 19 16.30 20.87 7.22
C TRP A 19 16.20 21.66 5.92
N MET A 20 15.78 22.91 5.99
CA MET A 20 15.70 23.79 4.81
C MET A 20 17.05 23.96 4.13
N ARG A 21 18.14 24.16 4.90
CA ARG A 21 19.49 24.24 4.34
C ARG A 21 19.89 22.92 3.65
N LYS A 22 19.57 21.79 4.24
CA LYS A 22 19.87 20.47 3.68
C LYS A 22 19.08 20.22 2.39
N ILE A 23 17.79 20.53 2.36
CA ILE A 23 16.95 20.45 1.15
C ILE A 23 17.52 21.36 0.05
N ASN A 24 17.87 22.59 0.36
CA ASN A 24 18.47 23.50 -0.63
C ASN A 24 19.78 22.95 -1.22
N SER A 25 20.62 22.29 -0.42
CA SER A 25 21.85 21.67 -0.93
C SER A 25 21.57 20.55 -1.93
N TYR A 26 20.50 19.77 -1.74
CA TYR A 26 20.08 18.76 -2.71
C TYR A 26 19.46 19.37 -3.97
N LYS A 27 18.70 20.46 -3.82
CA LYS A 27 18.17 21.22 -4.97
C LYS A 27 19.30 21.73 -5.86
N LEU A 28 20.38 22.27 -5.26
CA LEU A 28 21.56 22.73 -6.01
C LEU A 28 22.30 21.60 -6.72
N LYS A 29 22.17 20.35 -6.24
CA LYS A 29 22.68 19.15 -6.90
C LYS A 29 21.75 18.61 -8.00
N GLY A 30 20.67 19.31 -8.33
CA GLY A 30 19.69 18.89 -9.35
C GLY A 30 18.71 17.80 -8.90
N TRP A 31 18.59 17.55 -7.59
CA TRP A 31 17.66 16.55 -7.10
C TRP A 31 16.21 17.05 -7.14
N LYS A 32 15.27 16.19 -7.51
CA LYS A 32 13.83 16.48 -7.48
C LYS A 32 13.37 16.61 -6.02
N ILE A 33 12.99 17.82 -5.63
CA ILE A 33 12.51 18.12 -4.28
C ILE A 33 10.97 17.98 -4.26
N PRO A 34 10.38 17.36 -3.22
CA PRO A 34 8.93 17.23 -3.12
C PRO A 34 8.25 18.61 -3.00
N PRO A 35 7.11 18.81 -3.69
CA PRO A 35 6.32 20.01 -3.52
C PRO A 35 5.72 20.06 -2.12
N LYS A 36 5.49 21.27 -1.59
CA LYS A 36 4.97 21.44 -0.22
C LYS A 36 3.60 20.78 0.00
N LYS A 37 2.78 20.67 -1.05
CA LYS A 37 1.43 20.10 -0.98
C LYS A 37 1.39 18.64 -0.51
N ILE A 38 2.45 17.86 -0.77
CA ILE A 38 2.53 16.45 -0.37
C ILE A 38 3.20 16.23 0.99
N ILE A 39 3.63 17.30 1.66
CA ILE A 39 4.25 17.25 2.98
C ILE A 39 3.18 17.55 4.03
N LYS A 40 2.78 16.53 4.75
CA LYS A 40 1.74 16.61 5.78
C LYS A 40 2.26 17.33 7.02
N ARG A 41 1.39 18.09 7.69
CA ARG A 41 1.63 18.67 9.01
C ARG A 41 1.55 17.59 10.09
N PRO A 42 2.13 17.81 11.28
CA PRO A 42 2.07 16.85 12.39
C PRO A 42 0.63 16.43 12.76
N ASP A 43 -0.30 17.38 12.82
CA ASP A 43 -1.71 17.12 13.11
C ASP A 43 -2.39 16.24 12.05
N GLN A 44 -2.03 16.42 10.78
CA GLN A 44 -2.51 15.58 9.69
C GLN A 44 -1.93 14.16 9.77
N ILE A 45 -0.64 14.02 10.10
CA ILE A 45 0.00 12.70 10.29
C ILE A 45 -0.66 11.95 11.46
N ASP A 46 -0.99 12.64 12.54
CA ASP A 46 -1.66 12.02 13.69
C ASP A 46 -3.07 11.53 13.28
N GLY A 47 -3.81 12.33 12.51
CA GLY A 47 -5.11 11.90 11.97
C GLY A 47 -5.01 10.70 11.01
N ILE A 48 -4.00 10.68 10.12
CA ILE A 48 -3.74 9.55 9.22
C ILE A 48 -3.37 8.28 10.02
N ARG A 49 -2.61 8.42 11.11
CA ARG A 49 -2.30 7.28 12.00
C ARG A 49 -3.54 6.73 12.68
N GLU A 50 -4.45 7.61 13.16
CA GLU A 50 -5.72 7.16 13.73
C GLU A 50 -6.55 6.38 12.69
N SER A 51 -6.62 6.86 11.46
CA SER A 51 -7.25 6.13 10.34
C SER A 51 -6.56 4.79 10.10
N GLY A 52 -5.22 4.75 10.07
CA GLY A 52 -4.44 3.53 9.91
C GLY A 52 -4.69 2.49 11.02
N LEU A 53 -4.93 2.91 12.26
CA LEU A 53 -5.29 1.99 13.33
C LEU A 53 -6.67 1.35 13.11
N VAL A 54 -7.64 2.09 12.59
CA VAL A 54 -8.95 1.54 12.20
C VAL A 54 -8.78 0.55 11.05
N ASN A 55 -8.02 0.92 10.02
CA ASN A 55 -7.75 0.09 8.87
C ASN A 55 -7.09 -1.25 9.26
N ILE A 56 -6.06 -1.22 10.09
CA ILE A 56 -5.40 -2.42 10.62
C ILE A 56 -6.37 -3.31 11.40
N ALA A 57 -7.23 -2.71 12.24
CA ALA A 57 -8.22 -3.47 13.01
C ALA A 57 -9.25 -4.16 12.10
N VAL A 58 -9.60 -3.58 10.95
CA VAL A 58 -10.45 -4.21 9.94
C VAL A 58 -9.73 -5.41 9.31
N LEU A 59 -8.47 -5.25 8.89
CA LEU A 59 -7.67 -6.36 8.34
C LEU A 59 -7.42 -7.48 9.35
N ASP A 60 -7.24 -7.15 10.63
CA ASP A 60 -7.12 -8.16 11.69
C ASP A 60 -8.43 -8.93 11.86
N TYR A 61 -9.58 -8.25 11.77
CA TYR A 61 -10.89 -8.89 11.80
C TYR A 61 -11.13 -9.80 10.59
N VAL A 62 -10.70 -9.38 9.38
CA VAL A 62 -10.72 -10.26 8.20
C VAL A 62 -9.86 -11.50 8.45
N ALA A 63 -8.65 -11.34 9.00
CA ALA A 63 -7.75 -12.46 9.29
C ALA A 63 -8.34 -13.50 10.27
N GLU A 64 -9.20 -13.06 11.20
CA GLU A 64 -9.88 -13.93 12.16
C GLU A 64 -11.04 -14.71 11.54
N ASN A 65 -11.56 -14.28 10.39
CA ASN A 65 -12.80 -14.81 9.83
C ASN A 65 -12.66 -15.44 8.43
N ILE A 66 -11.62 -15.09 7.67
CA ILE A 66 -11.43 -15.54 6.28
C ILE A 66 -11.13 -17.06 6.25
N HIS A 67 -11.84 -17.79 5.39
CA HIS A 67 -11.64 -19.24 5.21
C HIS A 67 -12.19 -19.73 3.87
N ALA A 68 -11.80 -20.92 3.46
CA ALA A 68 -12.37 -21.59 2.28
C ALA A 68 -13.90 -21.73 2.39
N GLY A 69 -14.59 -21.54 1.29
CA GLY A 69 -16.06 -21.59 1.20
C GLY A 69 -16.75 -20.23 1.39
N MET A 70 -16.02 -19.19 1.80
CA MET A 70 -16.55 -17.81 1.77
C MET A 70 -16.55 -17.27 0.34
N SER A 71 -17.56 -16.48 0.00
CA SER A 71 -17.51 -15.64 -1.20
C SER A 71 -16.67 -14.38 -0.96
N THR A 72 -16.17 -13.76 -2.01
CA THR A 72 -15.53 -12.43 -1.90
C THR A 72 -16.54 -11.37 -1.46
N GLU A 73 -17.84 -11.56 -1.75
CA GLU A 73 -18.95 -10.75 -1.21
C GLU A 73 -19.07 -10.84 0.31
N ASP A 74 -18.81 -12.02 0.91
CA ASP A 74 -18.78 -12.17 2.37
C ASP A 74 -17.65 -11.35 2.98
N ILE A 75 -16.50 -11.28 2.30
CA ILE A 75 -15.37 -10.44 2.73
C ILE A 75 -15.75 -8.95 2.65
N ASP A 76 -16.43 -8.52 1.58
CA ASP A 76 -16.92 -7.14 1.46
C ASP A 76 -17.86 -6.78 2.63
N ARG A 77 -18.79 -7.67 2.97
CA ARG A 77 -19.69 -7.49 4.12
C ARG A 77 -18.92 -7.37 5.43
N LEU A 78 -17.95 -8.27 5.69
CA LEU A 78 -17.10 -8.19 6.89
C LEU A 78 -16.37 -6.86 6.99
N VAL A 79 -15.75 -6.41 5.90
CA VAL A 79 -15.01 -5.15 5.83
C VAL A 79 -15.94 -3.96 6.04
N ALA A 80 -17.07 -3.91 5.33
CA ALA A 80 -18.05 -2.82 5.43
C ALA A 80 -18.61 -2.67 6.85
N GLU A 81 -19.04 -3.78 7.46
CA GLU A 81 -19.62 -3.82 8.80
C GLU A 81 -18.59 -3.43 9.86
N LYS A 82 -17.38 -4.01 9.80
CA LYS A 82 -16.32 -3.73 10.77
C LYS A 82 -15.80 -2.29 10.66
N THR A 83 -15.63 -1.78 9.45
CA THR A 83 -15.24 -0.39 9.22
C THR A 83 -16.27 0.57 9.85
N LYS A 84 -17.54 0.32 9.62
CA LYS A 84 -18.65 1.10 10.19
C LYS A 84 -18.72 1.00 11.73
N GLU A 85 -18.57 -0.22 12.27
CA GLU A 85 -18.53 -0.46 13.73
C GLU A 85 -17.45 0.40 14.42
N LEU A 86 -16.27 0.50 13.79
CA LEU A 86 -15.14 1.30 14.27
C LEU A 86 -15.27 2.81 13.98
N GLY A 87 -16.39 3.23 13.39
CA GLY A 87 -16.67 4.63 13.07
C GLY A 87 -15.94 5.15 11.83
N GLY A 88 -15.40 4.26 11.01
CA GLY A 88 -14.79 4.55 9.72
C GLY A 88 -15.79 4.52 8.56
N ILE A 89 -15.32 4.88 7.39
CA ILE A 89 -16.02 4.76 6.10
C ILE A 89 -15.08 4.01 5.16
N ALA A 90 -15.59 3.02 4.43
CA ALA A 90 -14.83 2.33 3.39
C ALA A 90 -14.55 3.30 2.22
N ALA A 91 -13.27 3.58 1.98
CA ALA A 91 -12.87 4.57 0.98
C ALA A 91 -13.12 4.12 -0.46
N PRO A 92 -13.02 2.82 -0.83
CA PRO A 92 -13.26 2.38 -2.20
C PRO A 92 -14.70 2.54 -2.65
N LEU A 93 -15.68 2.44 -1.74
CA LEU A 93 -17.10 2.45 -2.10
C LEU A 93 -17.50 3.75 -2.82
N ASN A 94 -17.93 3.63 -4.07
CA ASN A 94 -18.27 4.71 -4.98
C ASN A 94 -17.08 5.60 -5.42
N TYR A 95 -15.84 5.27 -5.06
CA TYR A 95 -14.67 5.96 -5.56
C TYR A 95 -14.51 5.69 -7.06
N GLU A 96 -14.60 6.73 -7.88
CA GLU A 96 -14.57 6.64 -9.35
C GLU A 96 -15.52 5.59 -9.96
N GLY A 97 -16.59 5.24 -9.21
CA GLY A 97 -17.58 4.26 -9.62
C GLY A 97 -17.31 2.83 -9.14
N PHE A 98 -16.28 2.58 -8.34
CA PHE A 98 -16.04 1.26 -7.76
C PHE A 98 -17.21 0.86 -6.84
N PRO A 99 -17.80 -0.35 -7.01
CA PRO A 99 -19.10 -0.66 -6.39
C PRO A 99 -19.05 -1.26 -4.99
N LYS A 100 -17.85 -1.55 -4.44
CA LYS A 100 -17.65 -2.32 -3.21
C LYS A 100 -16.80 -1.58 -2.17
N SER A 101 -16.78 -2.10 -0.95
CA SER A 101 -16.08 -1.51 0.20
C SER A 101 -14.61 -1.91 0.32
N VAL A 102 -14.19 -2.90 -0.47
CA VAL A 102 -12.86 -3.52 -0.45
C VAL A 102 -12.53 -4.06 -1.83
N CYS A 103 -11.24 -4.15 -2.17
CA CYS A 103 -10.82 -4.95 -3.32
C CYS A 103 -10.38 -6.35 -2.84
N THR A 104 -10.79 -7.39 -3.58
CA THR A 104 -10.43 -8.79 -3.33
C THR A 104 -9.85 -9.39 -4.61
N SER A 105 -8.60 -9.81 -4.57
CA SER A 105 -7.89 -10.28 -5.76
C SER A 105 -7.30 -11.66 -5.51
N ILE A 106 -7.88 -12.69 -6.16
CA ILE A 106 -7.55 -14.09 -5.97
C ILE A 106 -6.59 -14.55 -7.08
N ASN A 107 -5.54 -15.25 -6.72
CA ASN A 107 -4.59 -15.94 -7.59
C ASN A 107 -4.02 -15.03 -8.70
N ASP A 108 -4.51 -15.15 -9.92
CA ASP A 108 -4.09 -14.39 -11.11
C ASP A 108 -4.70 -12.97 -11.19
N ALA A 109 -5.68 -12.65 -10.37
CA ALA A 109 -6.13 -11.28 -10.17
C ALA A 109 -5.05 -10.51 -9.37
N VAL A 110 -4.42 -9.56 -10.04
CA VAL A 110 -3.28 -8.80 -9.49
C VAL A 110 -3.73 -7.73 -8.50
N CYS A 111 -4.81 -7.01 -8.83
CA CYS A 111 -5.41 -5.99 -7.97
C CYS A 111 -6.82 -5.59 -8.45
N HIS A 112 -7.49 -4.77 -7.66
CA HIS A 112 -8.79 -4.15 -7.93
C HIS A 112 -9.92 -5.16 -8.22
N GLY A 113 -9.81 -6.41 -7.76
CA GLY A 113 -10.88 -7.38 -7.90
C GLY A 113 -12.15 -6.90 -7.19
N ILE A 114 -13.31 -7.04 -7.88
CA ILE A 114 -14.60 -6.63 -7.36
C ILE A 114 -15.27 -7.81 -6.63
N PRO A 115 -15.50 -7.71 -5.32
CA PRO A 115 -16.22 -8.73 -4.57
C PRO A 115 -17.56 -9.11 -5.19
N ASN A 116 -17.84 -10.42 -5.25
CA ASN A 116 -19.10 -10.95 -5.76
C ASN A 116 -19.48 -12.28 -5.08
N GLU A 117 -20.74 -12.72 -5.22
CA GLU A 117 -21.26 -13.92 -4.58
C GLU A 117 -20.83 -15.24 -5.27
N GLU A 118 -20.37 -15.17 -6.51
CA GLU A 118 -20.03 -16.35 -7.32
C GLU A 118 -18.56 -16.74 -7.13
N GLU A 119 -17.71 -15.81 -6.72
CA GLU A 119 -16.29 -16.01 -6.50
C GLU A 119 -16.04 -16.54 -5.08
N ILE A 120 -15.97 -17.88 -4.97
CA ILE A 120 -15.86 -18.61 -3.71
C ILE A 120 -14.42 -19.04 -3.47
N LEU A 121 -13.86 -18.67 -2.31
CA LEU A 121 -12.53 -19.08 -1.88
C LEU A 121 -12.41 -20.60 -1.78
N GLN A 122 -11.36 -21.14 -2.39
CA GLN A 122 -11.06 -22.57 -2.35
C GLN A 122 -9.84 -22.83 -1.46
N ASP A 123 -9.73 -24.08 -0.99
CA ASP A 123 -8.49 -24.55 -0.38
C ASP A 123 -7.37 -24.52 -1.44
N GLY A 124 -6.26 -23.89 -1.11
CA GLY A 124 -5.14 -23.66 -2.02
C GLY A 124 -5.05 -22.25 -2.63
N ASP A 125 -6.07 -21.42 -2.49
CA ASP A 125 -6.05 -20.04 -3.01
C ASP A 125 -5.11 -19.13 -2.19
N ILE A 126 -4.53 -18.17 -2.89
CA ILE A 126 -3.98 -16.95 -2.28
C ILE A 126 -4.86 -15.77 -2.65
N ILE A 127 -5.14 -14.89 -1.70
CA ILE A 127 -5.97 -13.71 -1.94
C ILE A 127 -5.35 -12.47 -1.32
N ASN A 128 -5.33 -11.37 -2.07
CA ASN A 128 -5.10 -10.03 -1.54
C ASN A 128 -6.44 -9.43 -1.11
N VAL A 129 -6.51 -8.95 0.13
CA VAL A 129 -7.63 -8.14 0.63
C VAL A 129 -7.10 -6.74 0.89
N ASP A 130 -7.59 -5.78 0.12
CA ASP A 130 -7.10 -4.40 0.11
C ASP A 130 -8.15 -3.45 0.69
N VAL A 131 -7.86 -3.00 1.91
CA VAL A 131 -8.77 -2.19 2.73
C VAL A 131 -8.27 -0.76 2.77
N SER A 132 -9.13 0.17 2.35
CA SER A 132 -8.87 1.59 2.50
C SER A 132 -9.96 2.24 3.34
N THR A 133 -9.57 3.07 4.30
CA THR A 133 -10.47 3.59 5.32
C THR A 133 -10.40 5.11 5.39
N ILE A 134 -11.56 5.75 5.53
CA ILE A 134 -11.66 7.17 5.94
C ILE A 134 -12.07 7.21 7.41
N TYR A 135 -11.25 7.83 8.24
CA TYR A 135 -11.58 8.06 9.64
C TYR A 135 -11.32 9.51 10.02
N LYS A 136 -12.33 10.19 10.55
CA LYS A 136 -12.27 11.64 10.89
C LYS A 136 -11.77 12.53 9.74
N GLY A 137 -12.07 12.14 8.49
CA GLY A 137 -11.66 12.87 7.28
C GLY A 137 -10.23 12.61 6.82
N TYR A 138 -9.53 11.62 7.40
CA TYR A 138 -8.21 11.18 6.96
C TYR A 138 -8.28 9.79 6.34
N PHE A 139 -7.51 9.59 5.26
CA PHE A 139 -7.44 8.33 4.54
C PHE A 139 -6.25 7.49 5.02
N SER A 140 -6.46 6.20 5.06
CA SER A 140 -5.42 5.17 5.22
C SER A 140 -5.71 4.02 4.29
N ASP A 141 -4.65 3.33 3.88
CA ASP A 141 -4.67 2.32 2.85
C ASP A 141 -3.65 1.24 3.21
N SER A 142 -4.10 -0.01 3.23
CA SER A 142 -3.23 -1.17 3.41
C SER A 142 -3.91 -2.47 2.99
N SER A 143 -3.13 -3.38 2.44
CA SER A 143 -3.59 -4.70 2.04
C SER A 143 -2.86 -5.81 2.78
N ARG A 144 -3.45 -7.01 2.73
CA ARG A 144 -2.85 -8.22 3.26
C ARG A 144 -3.12 -9.40 2.35
N MET A 145 -2.07 -10.21 2.13
CA MET A 145 -2.21 -11.51 1.48
C MET A 145 -2.65 -12.56 2.51
N PHE A 146 -3.57 -13.42 2.10
CA PHE A 146 -4.01 -14.58 2.86
C PHE A 146 -3.81 -15.85 2.04
N CYS A 147 -3.28 -16.88 2.68
CA CYS A 147 -3.23 -18.24 2.16
C CYS A 147 -4.45 -19.00 2.70
N ILE A 148 -5.27 -19.55 1.83
CA ILE A 148 -6.51 -20.22 2.19
C ILE A 148 -6.27 -21.72 2.24
N GLY A 149 -6.36 -22.32 3.45
CA GLY A 149 -6.09 -23.73 3.65
C GLY A 149 -4.67 -24.16 3.29
N GLU A 150 -4.53 -25.26 2.57
CA GLU A 150 -3.23 -25.84 2.16
C GLU A 150 -2.81 -25.30 0.79
N VAL A 151 -2.01 -24.23 0.78
CA VAL A 151 -1.48 -23.59 -0.41
C VAL A 151 -0.19 -24.28 -0.85
N ASP A 152 0.03 -24.41 -2.16
CA ASP A 152 1.26 -24.98 -2.70
C ASP A 152 2.51 -24.15 -2.35
N ASP A 153 3.67 -24.82 -2.35
CA ASP A 153 4.93 -24.21 -1.92
C ASP A 153 5.38 -23.02 -2.79
N VAL A 154 5.00 -23.01 -4.09
CA VAL A 154 5.39 -21.93 -5.01
C VAL A 154 4.58 -20.66 -4.71
N SER A 155 3.27 -20.80 -4.57
CA SER A 155 2.36 -19.69 -4.24
C SER A 155 2.63 -19.15 -2.83
N LYS A 156 2.86 -20.04 -1.86
CA LYS A 156 3.24 -19.65 -0.50
C LYS A 156 4.55 -18.87 -0.46
N LYS A 157 5.56 -19.35 -1.21
CA LYS A 157 6.84 -18.66 -1.33
C LYS A 157 6.67 -17.29 -1.99
N LEU A 158 5.82 -17.15 -3.00
CA LEU A 158 5.52 -15.85 -3.63
C LEU A 158 4.97 -14.85 -2.60
N VAL A 159 4.01 -15.28 -1.77
CA VAL A 159 3.44 -14.43 -0.70
C VAL A 159 4.50 -14.00 0.30
N GLU A 160 5.34 -14.92 0.77
CA GLU A 160 6.42 -14.65 1.73
C GLU A 160 7.48 -13.70 1.14
N ASP A 161 7.91 -13.96 -0.09
CA ASP A 161 8.90 -13.13 -0.78
C ASP A 161 8.35 -11.74 -1.12
N THR A 162 7.06 -11.62 -1.44
CA THR A 162 6.41 -10.33 -1.66
C THR A 162 6.40 -9.49 -0.37
N LEU A 163 6.06 -10.09 0.77
CA LEU A 163 6.18 -9.43 2.07
C LEU A 163 7.62 -9.00 2.34
N LYS A 164 8.59 -9.84 2.00
CA LYS A 164 10.01 -9.52 2.12
C LYS A 164 10.43 -8.35 1.25
N ALA A 165 9.93 -8.29 0.02
CA ALA A 165 10.18 -7.18 -0.90
C ALA A 165 9.63 -5.86 -0.33
N VAL A 166 8.40 -5.87 0.22
CA VAL A 166 7.81 -4.70 0.90
C VAL A 166 8.68 -4.24 2.07
N GLN A 167 9.15 -5.16 2.92
CA GLN A 167 10.04 -4.83 4.05
C GLN A 167 11.37 -4.23 3.59
N LEU A 168 11.95 -4.72 2.50
CA LEU A 168 13.16 -4.15 1.89
C LEU A 168 12.88 -2.74 1.35
N GLY A 169 11.76 -2.53 0.66
CA GLY A 169 11.30 -1.21 0.22
C GLY A 169 11.15 -0.24 1.39
N LEU A 170 10.48 -0.67 2.46
CA LEU A 170 10.30 0.12 3.67
C LEU A 170 11.65 0.51 4.33
N SER A 171 12.65 -0.36 4.28
CA SER A 171 13.99 -0.07 4.82
C SER A 171 14.69 1.10 4.13
N GLU A 172 14.32 1.40 2.87
CA GLU A 172 14.80 2.54 2.10
C GLU A 172 14.06 3.85 2.42
N VAL A 173 12.93 3.80 3.14
CA VAL A 173 12.17 5.00 3.54
C VAL A 173 12.87 5.71 4.69
N ARG A 174 13.86 6.51 4.33
CA ARG A 174 14.69 7.28 5.27
C ARG A 174 14.77 8.74 4.83
N PRO A 175 14.79 9.70 5.77
CA PRO A 175 14.96 11.10 5.43
C PRO A 175 16.19 11.34 4.54
N PHE A 176 15.97 12.03 3.43
CA PHE A 176 16.98 12.39 2.42
C PHE A 176 17.48 11.23 1.55
N ASN A 177 16.85 10.06 1.60
CA ASN A 177 17.00 9.06 0.56
C ASN A 177 16.17 9.43 -0.68
N ARG A 178 16.28 8.68 -1.76
CA ARG A 178 15.53 8.88 -3.01
C ARG A 178 14.38 7.89 -3.10
N LEU A 179 13.22 8.36 -3.57
CA LEU A 179 12.02 7.52 -3.74
C LEU A 179 12.29 6.33 -4.65
N GLY A 180 13.10 6.50 -5.70
CA GLY A 180 13.47 5.43 -6.61
C GLY A 180 14.26 4.28 -5.94
N ASN A 181 14.88 4.50 -4.80
CA ASN A 181 15.57 3.41 -4.08
C ASN A 181 14.59 2.40 -3.50
N VAL A 182 13.37 2.84 -3.14
CA VAL A 182 12.29 1.97 -2.68
C VAL A 182 11.94 0.95 -3.77
N GLY A 183 11.64 1.43 -4.98
CA GLY A 183 11.30 0.56 -6.10
C GLY A 183 12.48 -0.26 -6.59
N ALA A 184 13.69 0.32 -6.61
CA ALA A 184 14.89 -0.40 -7.06
C ALA A 184 15.18 -1.63 -6.21
N VAL A 185 15.14 -1.53 -4.87
CA VAL A 185 15.41 -2.68 -3.99
C VAL A 185 14.34 -3.76 -4.10
N ILE A 186 13.06 -3.37 -4.27
CA ILE A 186 11.94 -4.29 -4.48
C ILE A 186 12.17 -5.07 -5.79
N ASN A 187 12.42 -4.37 -6.89
CA ASN A 187 12.63 -4.99 -8.18
C ASN A 187 13.88 -5.89 -8.22
N GLU A 188 14.99 -5.43 -7.65
CA GLU A 188 16.23 -6.21 -7.55
C GLU A 188 16.00 -7.52 -6.78
N PHE A 189 15.28 -7.45 -5.65
CA PHE A 189 14.94 -8.64 -4.87
C PHE A 189 14.01 -9.58 -5.64
N ALA A 190 12.89 -9.07 -6.19
CA ALA A 190 11.94 -9.87 -6.97
C ALA A 190 12.62 -10.58 -8.14
N GLN A 191 13.44 -9.88 -8.91
CA GLN A 191 14.20 -10.46 -10.01
C GLN A 191 15.19 -11.55 -9.54
N SER A 192 15.82 -11.37 -8.38
CA SER A 192 16.74 -12.37 -7.82
C SER A 192 16.04 -13.68 -7.44
N GLN A 193 14.72 -13.61 -7.17
CA GLN A 193 13.88 -14.78 -6.92
C GLN A 193 13.21 -15.34 -8.20
N GLY A 194 13.43 -14.73 -9.36
CA GLY A 194 12.82 -15.11 -10.63
C GLY A 194 11.46 -14.49 -10.93
N TYR A 195 11.00 -13.58 -10.08
CA TYR A 195 9.70 -12.90 -10.22
C TYR A 195 9.75 -11.68 -11.14
N LYS A 196 8.57 -11.21 -11.50
CA LYS A 196 8.35 -9.97 -12.25
C LYS A 196 7.56 -8.98 -11.42
N VAL A 197 7.92 -7.71 -11.53
CA VAL A 197 7.21 -6.61 -10.86
C VAL A 197 6.43 -5.83 -11.90
N VAL A 198 5.12 -5.70 -11.70
CA VAL A 198 4.23 -4.93 -12.57
C VAL A 198 4.71 -3.48 -12.67
N ARG A 199 4.66 -2.90 -13.89
CA ARG A 199 5.21 -1.57 -14.18
C ARG A 199 4.17 -0.48 -14.20
N ASP A 200 2.96 -0.81 -14.65
CA ASP A 200 1.92 0.17 -15.00
C ASP A 200 1.11 0.61 -13.79
N ILE A 201 1.15 -0.18 -12.70
CA ILE A 201 0.51 0.11 -11.43
C ILE A 201 1.58 0.26 -10.35
N GLY A 202 1.32 1.13 -9.39
CA GLY A 202 2.26 1.40 -8.30
C GLY A 202 1.58 2.02 -7.10
N GLY A 203 2.35 2.29 -6.07
CA GLY A 203 1.86 2.98 -4.89
C GLY A 203 1.64 4.48 -5.14
N HIS A 204 1.05 5.12 -4.18
CA HIS A 204 0.65 6.52 -4.25
C HIS A 204 0.76 7.24 -2.91
N GLY A 205 0.73 8.55 -2.94
CA GLY A 205 0.51 9.34 -1.73
C GLY A 205 -0.91 9.11 -1.20
N VAL A 206 -1.09 9.16 0.12
CA VAL A 206 -2.38 8.95 0.78
C VAL A 206 -2.48 9.82 2.04
N GLY A 207 -3.70 10.12 2.46
CA GLY A 207 -3.94 10.70 3.76
C GLY A 207 -4.93 11.85 3.80
N LEU A 208 -4.84 12.86 2.95
CA LEU A 208 -5.84 13.93 2.83
C LEU A 208 -6.85 13.61 1.74
N GLU A 209 -6.41 12.85 0.75
CA GLU A 209 -7.23 12.25 -0.29
C GLU A 209 -6.87 10.77 -0.38
N PHE A 210 -7.67 9.97 -1.08
CA PHE A 210 -7.42 8.55 -1.26
C PHE A 210 -6.15 8.35 -2.08
N HIS A 211 -6.06 8.96 -3.26
CA HIS A 211 -4.88 8.93 -4.11
C HIS A 211 -4.28 10.33 -4.25
N GLU A 212 -3.02 10.47 -3.90
CA GLU A 212 -2.26 11.72 -3.97
C GLU A 212 -0.89 11.50 -4.63
N ASP A 213 -0.22 12.61 -5.00
CA ASP A 213 1.21 12.55 -5.27
C ASP A 213 2.01 12.13 -4.00
N PRO A 214 3.14 11.40 -4.16
CA PRO A 214 3.74 10.99 -5.42
C PRO A 214 3.23 9.64 -5.90
N PHE A 215 3.31 9.38 -7.20
CA PHE A 215 3.29 8.01 -7.73
C PHE A 215 4.58 7.29 -7.31
N VAL A 216 4.46 6.05 -6.83
CA VAL A 216 5.55 5.21 -6.32
C VAL A 216 5.74 4.01 -7.23
N SER A 217 6.62 4.12 -8.21
CA SER A 217 6.96 3.00 -9.09
C SER A 217 7.89 2.01 -8.39
N TYR A 218 7.68 0.73 -8.64
CA TYR A 218 8.52 -0.35 -8.09
C TYR A 218 9.53 -0.90 -9.11
N VAL A 219 9.54 -0.40 -10.35
CA VAL A 219 10.55 -0.72 -11.36
C VAL A 219 11.34 0.56 -11.68
N THR A 220 12.32 0.84 -10.86
CA THR A 220 13.12 2.07 -10.91
C THR A 220 14.62 1.77 -10.85
N ARG A 221 15.44 2.80 -11.04
CA ARG A 221 16.88 2.73 -10.83
C ARG A 221 17.28 3.36 -9.50
N ARG A 222 18.32 2.83 -8.89
CA ARG A 222 18.90 3.43 -7.67
C ARG A 222 19.29 4.89 -7.91
N ASP A 223 19.23 5.65 -6.85
CA ASP A 223 19.58 7.08 -6.81
C ASP A 223 18.79 7.95 -7.80
N THR A 224 17.53 7.54 -8.09
CA THR A 224 16.58 8.31 -8.92
C THR A 224 15.34 8.73 -8.12
N GLY A 225 14.47 9.48 -8.79
CA GLY A 225 13.20 9.91 -8.19
C GLY A 225 13.32 11.09 -7.25
N MET A 226 12.27 11.32 -6.50
CA MET A 226 12.10 12.43 -5.59
C MET A 226 12.88 12.22 -4.29
N LEU A 227 13.36 13.31 -3.67
CA LEU A 227 13.95 13.29 -2.33
C LEU A 227 12.86 12.95 -1.29
N LEU A 228 13.10 11.96 -0.44
CA LEU A 228 12.24 11.65 0.70
C LEU A 228 12.48 12.65 1.83
N VAL A 229 11.42 13.28 2.30
CA VAL A 229 11.48 14.20 3.44
C VAL A 229 10.40 13.84 4.45
N PRO A 230 10.61 14.07 5.75
CA PRO A 230 9.57 13.85 6.75
C PRO A 230 8.31 14.64 6.46
N GLY A 231 7.17 14.02 6.70
CA GLY A 231 5.85 14.54 6.37
C GLY A 231 5.28 13.99 5.06
N MET A 232 6.07 13.29 4.24
CA MET A 232 5.52 12.51 3.13
C MET A 232 4.85 11.24 3.68
N VAL A 233 3.67 10.93 3.13
CA VAL A 233 2.92 9.69 3.40
C VAL A 233 2.58 9.07 2.06
N PHE A 234 2.87 7.81 1.87
CA PHE A 234 2.65 7.06 0.63
C PHE A 234 2.61 5.57 0.89
N THR A 235 2.02 4.80 0.00
CA THR A 235 1.89 3.35 0.06
C THR A 235 3.13 2.64 -0.49
N ILE A 236 3.36 1.41 -0.05
CA ILE A 236 4.33 0.46 -0.63
C ILE A 236 3.59 -0.85 -0.85
N GLU A 237 3.16 -1.06 -2.07
CA GLU A 237 2.23 -2.10 -2.49
C GLU A 237 2.64 -2.74 -3.84
N PRO A 238 3.84 -3.30 -3.96
CA PRO A 238 4.29 -3.87 -5.23
C PRO A 238 3.44 -5.07 -5.63
N MET A 239 3.02 -5.11 -6.90
CA MET A 239 2.41 -6.29 -7.52
C MET A 239 3.51 -7.13 -8.12
N ILE A 240 3.65 -8.38 -7.63
CA ILE A 240 4.74 -9.28 -7.99
C ILE A 240 4.17 -10.58 -8.54
N ASN A 241 4.51 -10.89 -9.79
CA ASN A 241 4.00 -12.02 -10.54
C ASN A 241 5.07 -13.09 -10.74
N LEU A 242 4.66 -14.37 -10.86
CA LEU A 242 5.55 -15.49 -11.14
C LEU A 242 6.07 -15.47 -12.58
N GLY A 243 5.21 -15.19 -13.55
CA GLY A 243 5.49 -15.35 -14.99
C GLY A 243 5.96 -14.08 -15.67
N THR A 244 5.06 -13.13 -15.83
CA THR A 244 5.25 -11.90 -16.62
C THR A 244 4.92 -10.65 -15.82
N ASP A 245 5.43 -9.50 -16.25
CA ASP A 245 5.01 -8.18 -15.77
C ASP A 245 3.88 -7.56 -16.61
N GLU A 246 3.43 -8.27 -17.65
CA GLU A 246 2.29 -7.88 -18.48
C GLU A 246 0.97 -8.14 -17.73
N ILE A 247 0.05 -7.20 -17.87
CA ILE A 247 -1.26 -7.22 -17.23
C ILE A 247 -2.33 -6.75 -18.19
N PHE A 248 -3.58 -7.14 -17.93
CA PHE A 248 -4.74 -6.59 -18.63
C PHE A 248 -5.86 -6.27 -17.64
N ILE A 249 -6.69 -5.31 -18.01
CA ILE A 249 -7.88 -4.95 -17.24
C ILE A 249 -9.06 -5.71 -17.81
N ASP A 250 -9.85 -6.33 -16.95
CA ASP A 250 -11.09 -6.98 -17.33
C ASP A 250 -12.02 -6.00 -18.03
N SER A 251 -12.35 -6.29 -19.30
CA SER A 251 -13.20 -5.44 -20.12
C SER A 251 -14.66 -5.42 -19.67
N ASP A 252 -15.10 -6.43 -18.94
CA ASP A 252 -16.51 -6.60 -18.53
C ASP A 252 -16.84 -5.74 -17.31
N ASN A 253 -15.86 -5.61 -16.38
CA ASN A 253 -16.08 -4.79 -15.18
C ASN A 253 -15.24 -3.49 -15.15
N GLY A 254 -14.21 -3.38 -15.99
CA GLY A 254 -13.37 -2.18 -16.14
C GLY A 254 -12.44 -1.89 -14.94
N TRP A 255 -12.32 -2.82 -13.98
CA TRP A 255 -11.55 -2.64 -12.74
C TRP A 255 -10.52 -3.73 -12.49
N THR A 256 -10.96 -4.99 -12.47
CA THR A 256 -10.09 -6.10 -12.09
C THR A 256 -8.92 -6.22 -13.04
N VAL A 257 -7.72 -6.26 -12.47
CA VAL A 257 -6.46 -6.40 -13.21
C VAL A 257 -5.98 -7.84 -13.09
N TYR A 258 -5.70 -8.48 -14.21
CA TYR A 258 -5.15 -9.83 -14.26
C TYR A 258 -3.73 -9.83 -14.82
N THR A 259 -2.93 -10.83 -14.43
CA THR A 259 -1.66 -11.14 -15.10
C THR A 259 -1.89 -11.94 -16.37
N GLU A 260 -1.09 -11.68 -17.43
CA GLU A 260 -1.09 -12.48 -18.66
C GLU A 260 -0.41 -13.83 -18.49
#